data_e410e5ab98040b2791377603ae6c664f
#
_entry.id   e410e5ab98040b2791377603ae6c664f
#
_cell.length_a   1.000
_cell.length_b   1.000
_cell.length_c   1.000
_cell.angle_alpha   90.00
_cell.angle_beta   90.00
_cell.angle_gamma   90.00
#
_symmetry.space_group_name_H-M   'P 1'
#
loop_
_entity.id
_entity.type
_entity.pdbx_description
1 polymer ?
#
loop_
_entity_poly.entity_id
_entity_poly.type
_entity_poly.pdbx_seq_one_letter_code
_entity_poly.pdbx_strand_id
1 'polypeptide(L)'
;MLLVFHDAAALDFEEFTAVYRGSALENCGRMYPNEPEPSEALARYEREHRAYMEGPFFREEGGVLFVEAREGRYLAAVKLYPWKEPGCWHVEALETRPEERGKGHGARVLGGAVRALEETGNVIVLSDVAKTNEASLRTHLRCGFHREAEQWTEADGTVTDRCCTMVYRGGEADKGRT
;
A
#
# COMPACT_ATOMS: atom_id res chain seq x y z
N MET A 1 -14.80 -4.07 8.54
CA MET A 1 -15.39 -3.89 7.18
C MET A 1 -14.32 -3.32 6.27
N LEU A 2 -14.40 -3.61 4.97
CA LEU A 2 -13.50 -3.01 3.97
C LEU A 2 -14.18 -1.75 3.39
N LEU A 3 -13.47 -0.63 3.45
CA LEU A 3 -13.85 0.62 2.78
C LEU A 3 -12.98 0.79 1.55
N VAL A 4 -13.54 1.39 0.49
CA VAL A 4 -12.83 1.67 -0.76
C VAL A 4 -13.03 3.14 -1.11
N PHE A 5 -11.93 3.84 -1.38
CA PHE A 5 -11.94 5.25 -1.73
C PHE A 5 -11.29 5.44 -3.11
N HIS A 6 -11.99 6.16 -3.98
CA HIS A 6 -11.52 6.60 -5.30
C HIS A 6 -11.29 8.12 -5.35
N ASP A 7 -11.56 8.80 -4.26
CA ASP A 7 -11.29 10.22 -4.07
C ASP A 7 -11.09 10.52 -2.58
N ALA A 8 -10.65 11.73 -2.27
CA ALA A 8 -10.35 12.16 -0.92
C ALA A 8 -11.57 12.73 -0.17
N ALA A 9 -12.73 12.92 -0.83
CA ALA A 9 -13.85 13.68 -0.25
C ALA A 9 -14.49 12.99 0.97
N ALA A 10 -14.53 11.65 0.97
CA ALA A 10 -15.08 10.86 2.06
C ALA A 10 -14.01 10.29 3.01
N LEU A 11 -12.73 10.61 2.79
CA LEU A 11 -11.62 10.09 3.59
C LEU A 11 -11.52 10.86 4.91
N ASP A 12 -11.60 10.14 6.02
CA ASP A 12 -11.24 10.66 7.33
C ASP A 12 -9.71 10.76 7.43
N PHE A 13 -9.17 11.97 7.26
CA PHE A 13 -7.73 12.20 7.27
C PHE A 13 -7.08 12.05 8.64
N GLU A 14 -7.81 12.20 9.73
CA GLU A 14 -7.28 11.94 11.08
C GLU A 14 -7.04 10.45 11.25
N GLU A 15 -8.02 9.62 10.91
CA GLU A 15 -7.92 8.17 10.94
C GLU A 15 -6.89 7.63 9.94
N PHE A 16 -6.85 8.21 8.72
CA PHE A 16 -5.85 7.87 7.71
C PHE A 16 -4.43 8.16 8.21
N THR A 17 -4.17 9.36 8.71
CA THR A 17 -2.86 9.75 9.28
C THR A 17 -2.44 8.83 10.42
N ALA A 18 -3.38 8.42 11.27
CA ALA A 18 -3.10 7.50 12.36
C ALA A 18 -2.64 6.11 11.90
N VAL A 19 -3.12 5.61 10.75
CA VAL A 19 -2.62 4.36 10.14
C VAL A 19 -1.17 4.50 9.69
N TYR A 20 -0.83 5.62 9.03
CA TYR A 20 0.50 5.88 8.46
C TYR A 20 1.50 6.47 9.46
N ARG A 21 1.10 6.75 10.70
CA ARG A 21 1.94 7.44 11.69
C ARG A 21 3.24 6.71 12.00
N GLY A 22 3.24 5.38 11.96
CA GLY A 22 4.47 4.60 12.19
C GLY A 22 5.53 4.89 11.15
N SER A 23 5.21 4.75 9.87
CA SER A 23 6.11 5.04 8.76
C SER A 23 6.45 6.52 8.64
N ALA A 24 5.50 7.42 8.99
CA ALA A 24 5.77 8.85 9.04
C ALA A 24 6.87 9.19 10.04
N LEU A 25 6.80 8.67 11.27
CA LEU A 25 7.82 8.84 12.31
C LEU A 25 9.19 8.26 11.92
N GLU A 26 9.19 7.10 11.24
CA GLU A 26 10.43 6.46 10.78
C GLU A 26 11.10 7.22 9.62
N ASN A 27 10.33 7.89 8.78
CA ASN A 27 10.82 8.48 7.53
C ASN A 27 10.97 10.00 7.57
N CYS A 28 10.21 10.75 8.39
CA CYS A 28 10.19 12.21 8.36
C CYS A 28 11.58 12.84 8.56
N GLY A 29 12.38 12.35 9.51
CA GLY A 29 13.74 12.87 9.73
C GLY A 29 14.69 12.64 8.56
N ARG A 30 14.49 11.57 7.78
CA ARG A 30 15.26 11.29 6.56
C ARG A 30 14.80 12.15 5.39
N MET A 31 13.50 12.39 5.27
CA MET A 31 12.93 13.20 4.19
C MET A 31 13.17 14.70 4.39
N TYR A 32 13.18 15.15 5.64
CA TYR A 32 13.34 16.56 6.02
C TYR A 32 14.50 16.77 6.99
N PRO A 33 15.76 16.48 6.57
CA PRO A 33 16.92 16.52 7.46
C PRO A 33 17.27 17.92 7.94
N ASN A 34 16.71 18.96 7.32
CA ASN A 34 16.95 20.36 7.67
C ASN A 34 15.86 20.97 8.56
N GLU A 35 14.81 20.21 8.89
CA GLU A 35 13.81 20.71 9.84
C GLU A 35 14.38 20.67 11.26
N PRO A 36 14.29 21.79 12.02
CA PRO A 36 14.98 21.94 13.30
C PRO A 36 14.41 21.01 14.37
N GLU A 37 13.12 20.72 14.31
CA GLU A 37 12.41 19.90 15.29
C GLU A 37 11.75 18.68 14.64
N PRO A 38 11.86 17.49 15.24
CA PRO A 38 11.20 16.28 14.71
C PRO A 38 9.69 16.41 14.55
N SER A 39 9.05 17.22 15.42
CA SER A 39 7.61 17.50 15.32
C SER A 39 7.25 18.33 14.09
N GLU A 40 8.11 19.23 13.66
CA GLU A 40 7.93 20.03 12.43
C GLU A 40 8.11 19.17 11.19
N ALA A 41 9.13 18.32 11.18
CA ALA A 41 9.34 17.33 10.12
C ALA A 41 8.13 16.39 9.96
N LEU A 42 7.59 15.90 11.07
CA LEU A 42 6.38 15.07 11.05
C LEU A 42 5.15 15.83 10.52
N ALA A 43 4.91 17.03 11.04
CA ALA A 43 3.79 17.86 10.59
C ALA A 43 3.89 18.22 9.10
N ARG A 44 5.11 18.43 8.60
CA ARG A 44 5.36 18.64 7.18
C ARG A 44 5.05 17.39 6.37
N TYR A 45 5.53 16.23 6.80
CA TYR A 45 5.23 14.95 6.17
C TYR A 45 3.71 14.72 6.06
N GLU A 46 2.97 14.89 7.16
CA GLU A 46 1.53 14.69 7.20
C GLU A 46 0.78 15.65 6.26
N ARG A 47 1.19 16.92 6.18
CA ARG A 47 0.61 17.89 5.23
C ARG A 47 0.88 17.50 3.78
N GLU A 48 2.10 17.13 3.45
CA GLU A 48 2.47 16.74 2.08
C GLU A 48 1.80 15.42 1.68
N HIS A 49 1.70 14.46 2.61
CA HIS A 49 0.98 13.21 2.36
C HIS A 49 -0.52 13.46 2.12
N ARG A 50 -1.13 14.36 2.90
CA ARG A 50 -2.52 14.78 2.66
C ARG A 50 -2.68 15.43 1.29
N ALA A 51 -1.82 16.37 0.93
CA ALA A 51 -1.87 17.04 -0.37
C ALA A 51 -1.69 16.05 -1.53
N TYR A 52 -0.81 15.06 -1.38
CA TYR A 52 -0.64 13.97 -2.33
C TYR A 52 -1.93 13.15 -2.50
N MET A 53 -2.60 12.79 -1.42
CA MET A 53 -3.88 12.06 -1.48
C MET A 53 -4.99 12.89 -2.12
N GLU A 54 -5.09 14.20 -1.78
CA GLU A 54 -6.13 15.10 -2.32
C GLU A 54 -5.94 15.43 -3.81
N GLY A 55 -4.74 15.26 -4.35
CA GLY A 55 -4.37 15.60 -5.71
C GLY A 55 -3.79 14.43 -6.50
N PRO A 56 -2.46 14.27 -6.53
CA PRO A 56 -1.78 13.31 -7.41
C PRO A 56 -2.33 11.88 -7.32
N PHE A 57 -2.41 11.32 -6.12
CA PHE A 57 -2.77 9.91 -5.95
C PHE A 57 -4.12 9.55 -6.60
N PHE A 58 -5.18 10.25 -6.24
CA PHE A 58 -6.51 9.90 -6.77
C PHE A 58 -6.76 10.46 -8.17
N ARG A 59 -6.30 11.70 -8.46
CA ARG A 59 -6.70 12.40 -9.68
C ARG A 59 -5.78 12.16 -10.86
N GLU A 60 -4.48 12.03 -10.62
CA GLU A 60 -3.47 11.93 -11.69
C GLU A 60 -3.06 10.48 -11.90
N GLU A 61 -2.83 9.73 -10.82
CA GLU A 61 -2.39 8.34 -10.89
C GLU A 61 -3.55 7.34 -10.98
N GLY A 62 -4.79 7.76 -10.73
CA GLY A 62 -5.95 6.87 -10.69
C GLY A 62 -5.93 5.89 -9.53
N GLY A 63 -5.33 6.32 -8.42
CA GLY A 63 -5.14 5.51 -7.23
C GLY A 63 -6.45 5.07 -6.57
N VAL A 64 -6.40 3.93 -5.89
CA VAL A 64 -7.48 3.41 -5.06
C VAL A 64 -6.93 3.09 -3.67
N LEU A 65 -7.60 3.60 -2.65
CA LEU A 65 -7.26 3.32 -1.26
C LEU A 65 -8.26 2.33 -0.67
N PHE A 66 -7.77 1.22 -0.17
CA PHE A 66 -8.55 0.26 0.60
C PHE A 66 -8.21 0.40 2.08
N VAL A 67 -9.24 0.39 2.93
CA VAL A 67 -9.09 0.55 4.38
C VAL A 67 -9.86 -0.54 5.10
N GLU A 68 -9.20 -1.25 6.01
CA GLU A 68 -9.89 -2.06 7.00
C GLU A 68 -10.32 -1.16 8.16
N ALA A 69 -11.63 -1.01 8.34
CA ALA A 69 -12.20 -0.19 9.41
C ALA A 69 -13.08 -1.01 10.35
N ARG A 70 -13.09 -0.59 11.63
CA ARG A 70 -13.98 -1.12 12.66
C ARG A 70 -14.46 0.01 13.56
N GLU A 71 -15.79 0.16 13.68
CA GLU A 71 -16.42 1.17 14.54
C GLU A 71 -15.91 2.60 14.25
N GLY A 72 -15.77 2.94 12.95
CA GLY A 72 -15.28 4.23 12.48
C GLY A 72 -13.76 4.38 12.51
N ARG A 73 -13.02 3.48 13.15
CA ARG A 73 -11.57 3.53 13.29
C ARG A 73 -10.88 2.78 12.15
N TYR A 74 -9.87 3.37 11.54
CA TYR A 74 -9.05 2.73 10.51
C TYR A 74 -7.93 1.92 11.17
N LEU A 75 -7.85 0.63 10.83
CA LEU A 75 -6.92 -0.33 11.44
C LEU A 75 -5.72 -0.63 10.53
N ALA A 76 -5.96 -0.68 9.22
CA ALA A 76 -4.94 -0.86 8.20
C ALA A 76 -5.42 -0.25 6.88
N ALA A 77 -4.48 0.14 6.03
CA ALA A 77 -4.77 0.67 4.71
C ALA A 77 -3.76 0.17 3.68
N VAL A 78 -4.20 0.05 2.44
CA VAL A 78 -3.34 -0.23 1.29
C VAL A 78 -3.68 0.72 0.15
N LYS A 79 -2.66 1.38 -0.38
CA LYS A 79 -2.73 2.23 -1.57
C LYS A 79 -2.29 1.43 -2.78
N LEU A 80 -3.12 1.45 -3.84
CA LEU A 80 -2.79 0.86 -5.12
C LEU A 80 -3.06 1.87 -6.23
N TYR A 81 -2.26 1.82 -7.29
CA TYR A 81 -2.50 2.58 -8.50
C TYR A 81 -2.26 1.71 -9.74
N PRO A 82 -2.89 2.04 -10.90
CA PRO A 82 -2.67 1.34 -12.16
C PRO A 82 -1.20 1.35 -12.56
N TRP A 83 -0.68 0.22 -13.04
CA TRP A 83 0.73 0.04 -13.40
C TRP A 83 0.88 -0.42 -14.83
N LYS A 84 1.55 0.38 -15.65
CA LYS A 84 1.97 0.11 -17.05
C LYS A 84 0.89 -0.46 -17.98
N GLU A 85 0.34 -1.62 -17.67
CA GLU A 85 -0.61 -2.36 -18.53
C GLU A 85 -2.01 -2.40 -17.92
N PRO A 86 -3.09 -2.43 -18.73
CA PRO A 86 -4.44 -2.59 -18.22
C PRO A 86 -4.61 -3.84 -17.35
N GLY A 87 -5.27 -3.69 -16.21
CA GLY A 87 -5.45 -4.78 -15.24
C GLY A 87 -4.23 -5.04 -14.36
N CYS A 88 -3.14 -4.30 -14.56
CA CYS A 88 -1.96 -4.36 -13.71
C CYS A 88 -2.00 -3.22 -12.67
N TRP A 89 -1.72 -3.55 -11.40
CA TRP A 89 -1.76 -2.63 -10.27
C TRP A 89 -0.46 -2.70 -9.48
N HIS A 90 -0.05 -1.60 -8.89
CA HIS A 90 1.09 -1.54 -7.98
C HIS A 90 0.64 -1.18 -6.57
N VAL A 91 1.13 -1.92 -5.58
CA VAL A 91 0.98 -1.58 -4.16
C VAL A 91 2.02 -0.53 -3.81
N GLU A 92 1.60 0.71 -3.65
CA GLU A 92 2.47 1.81 -3.25
C GLU A 92 2.83 1.74 -1.76
N ALA A 93 1.82 1.47 -0.91
CA ALA A 93 2.02 1.38 0.52
C ALA A 93 0.97 0.49 1.18
N LEU A 94 1.41 -0.40 2.04
CA LEU A 94 0.58 -1.22 2.94
C LEU A 94 0.97 -0.92 4.38
N GLU A 95 0.05 -0.31 5.13
CA GLU A 95 0.31 0.10 6.50
C GLU A 95 -0.75 -0.44 7.47
N THR A 96 -0.31 -0.69 8.68
CA THR A 96 -1.19 -1.05 9.81
C THR A 96 -0.92 -0.08 10.94
N ARG A 97 -1.99 0.47 11.51
CA ARG A 97 -1.94 1.34 12.69
C ARG A 97 -1.00 0.73 13.73
N PRO A 98 -0.04 1.46 14.31
CA PRO A 98 1.04 0.90 15.13
C PRO A 98 0.56 -0.05 16.23
N GLU A 99 -0.46 0.32 16.99
CA GLU A 99 -1.02 -0.47 18.08
C GLU A 99 -1.89 -1.66 17.63
N GLU A 100 -2.16 -1.77 16.33
CA GLU A 100 -2.91 -2.85 15.69
C GLU A 100 -2.01 -3.84 14.93
N ARG A 101 -0.71 -3.59 14.92
CA ARG A 101 0.27 -4.48 14.29
C ARG A 101 0.24 -5.89 14.91
N GLY A 102 0.58 -6.91 14.13
CA GLY A 102 0.59 -8.31 14.56
C GLY A 102 -0.78 -9.00 14.65
N LYS A 103 -1.90 -8.26 14.47
CA LYS A 103 -3.27 -8.80 14.58
C LYS A 103 -3.87 -9.23 13.22
N GLY A 104 -3.07 -9.22 12.15
CA GLY A 104 -3.47 -9.67 10.81
C GLY A 104 -4.27 -8.66 9.97
N HIS A 105 -4.37 -7.40 10.41
CA HIS A 105 -5.10 -6.35 9.67
C HIS A 105 -4.50 -6.08 8.29
N GLY A 106 -3.17 -6.02 8.17
CA GLY A 106 -2.50 -5.85 6.88
C GLY A 106 -2.87 -6.94 5.87
N ALA A 107 -2.92 -8.21 6.31
CA ALA A 107 -3.32 -9.31 5.43
C ALA A 107 -4.81 -9.23 5.05
N ARG A 108 -5.69 -8.77 5.95
CA ARG A 108 -7.11 -8.63 5.64
C ARG A 108 -7.37 -7.51 4.64
N VAL A 109 -6.73 -6.35 4.80
CA VAL A 109 -6.91 -5.23 3.87
C VAL A 109 -6.29 -5.55 2.50
N LEU A 110 -5.07 -6.10 2.43
CA LEU A 110 -4.43 -6.47 1.17
C LEU A 110 -5.22 -7.57 0.44
N GLY A 111 -5.58 -8.65 1.13
CA GLY A 111 -6.40 -9.72 0.54
C GLY A 111 -7.81 -9.26 0.16
N GLY A 112 -8.38 -8.28 0.89
CA GLY A 112 -9.64 -7.65 0.52
C GLY A 112 -9.52 -6.80 -0.74
N ALA A 113 -8.45 -6.02 -0.86
CA ALA A 113 -8.16 -5.20 -2.03
C ALA A 113 -7.98 -6.07 -3.29
N VAL A 114 -7.17 -7.13 -3.19
CA VAL A 114 -6.96 -8.08 -4.29
C VAL A 114 -8.28 -8.68 -4.78
N ARG A 115 -9.13 -9.19 -3.88
CA ARG A 115 -10.45 -9.74 -4.26
C ARG A 115 -11.36 -8.71 -4.92
N ALA A 116 -11.39 -7.48 -4.39
CA ALA A 116 -12.19 -6.42 -5.01
C ALA A 116 -11.71 -6.05 -6.43
N LEU A 117 -10.41 -6.10 -6.66
CA LEU A 117 -9.86 -5.91 -8.02
C LEU A 117 -10.18 -7.09 -8.94
N GLU A 118 -10.17 -8.34 -8.45
CA GLU A 118 -10.55 -9.54 -9.24
C GLU A 118 -12.00 -9.48 -9.73
N GLU A 119 -12.90 -8.87 -8.96
CA GLU A 119 -14.29 -8.67 -9.39
C GLU A 119 -14.41 -7.78 -10.65
N THR A 120 -13.37 -7.00 -10.97
CA THR A 120 -13.32 -6.16 -12.18
C THR A 120 -12.76 -6.89 -13.41
N GLY A 121 -12.20 -8.08 -13.24
CA GLY A 121 -11.61 -8.91 -14.31
C GLY A 121 -10.28 -9.55 -13.92
N ASN A 122 -9.50 -9.94 -14.90
CA ASN A 122 -8.16 -10.47 -14.69
C ASN A 122 -7.27 -9.38 -14.08
N VAL A 123 -6.57 -9.70 -12.99
CA VAL A 123 -5.75 -8.73 -12.28
C VAL A 123 -4.34 -9.28 -12.04
N ILE A 124 -3.35 -8.41 -12.20
CA ILE A 124 -1.99 -8.60 -11.75
C ILE A 124 -1.70 -7.51 -10.73
N VAL A 125 -1.26 -7.90 -9.55
CA VAL A 125 -0.85 -6.93 -8.52
C VAL A 125 0.63 -7.11 -8.22
N LEU A 126 1.39 -6.06 -8.43
CA LEU A 126 2.83 -5.98 -8.17
C LEU A 126 3.06 -5.25 -6.83
N SER A 127 4.10 -5.62 -6.14
CA SER A 127 4.60 -4.89 -4.97
C SER A 127 6.11 -5.00 -4.88
N ASP A 128 6.79 -3.89 -4.66
CA ASP A 128 8.18 -3.87 -4.25
C ASP A 128 8.25 -3.99 -2.72
N VAL A 129 8.86 -5.03 -2.24
CA VAL A 129 8.98 -5.28 -0.79
C VAL A 129 10.44 -5.32 -0.40
N ALA A 130 10.82 -4.44 0.55
CA ALA A 130 12.18 -4.46 1.09
C ALA A 130 12.52 -5.86 1.63
N LYS A 131 13.65 -6.42 1.20
CA LYS A 131 14.09 -7.78 1.57
C LYS A 131 14.24 -7.98 3.08
N THR A 132 14.47 -6.89 3.82
CA THR A 132 14.56 -6.87 5.28
C THR A 132 13.21 -6.74 5.98
N ASN A 133 12.12 -6.44 5.24
CA ASN A 133 10.79 -6.30 5.80
C ASN A 133 10.05 -7.64 5.82
N GLU A 134 10.48 -8.53 6.73
CA GLU A 134 9.89 -9.87 6.88
C GLU A 134 8.38 -9.84 7.16
N ALA A 135 7.88 -8.81 7.87
CA ALA A 135 6.45 -8.70 8.18
C ALA A 135 5.63 -8.48 6.90
N SER A 136 6.10 -7.58 6.02
CA SER A 136 5.48 -7.34 4.72
C SER A 136 5.58 -8.58 3.82
N LEU A 137 6.75 -9.20 3.72
CA LEU A 137 6.94 -10.42 2.93
C LEU A 137 5.95 -11.52 3.35
N ARG A 138 5.85 -11.82 4.65
CA ARG A 138 4.88 -12.79 5.17
C ARG A 138 3.44 -12.41 4.88
N THR A 139 3.11 -11.12 4.95
CA THR A 139 1.76 -10.62 4.65
C THR A 139 1.41 -10.87 3.19
N HIS A 140 2.29 -10.50 2.25
CA HIS A 140 2.09 -10.74 0.82
C HIS A 140 1.94 -12.23 0.49
N LEU A 141 2.84 -13.09 1.01
CA LEU A 141 2.74 -14.55 0.83
C LEU A 141 1.40 -15.11 1.32
N ARG A 142 0.90 -14.66 2.47
CA ARG A 142 -0.41 -15.07 3.00
C ARG A 142 -1.59 -14.62 2.13
N CYS A 143 -1.42 -13.56 1.37
CA CYS A 143 -2.42 -13.05 0.43
C CYS A 143 -2.31 -13.64 -0.98
N GLY A 144 -1.48 -14.68 -1.17
CA GLY A 144 -1.33 -15.38 -2.45
C GLY A 144 -0.30 -14.76 -3.40
N PHE A 145 0.44 -13.76 -2.95
CA PHE A 145 1.60 -13.27 -3.72
C PHE A 145 2.73 -14.29 -3.68
N HIS A 146 3.52 -14.30 -4.74
CA HIS A 146 4.80 -15.03 -4.78
C HIS A 146 5.93 -14.07 -5.15
N ARG A 147 7.16 -14.43 -4.80
CA ARG A 147 8.34 -13.68 -5.21
C ARG A 147 8.66 -14.04 -6.66
N GLU A 148 8.65 -13.03 -7.54
CA GLU A 148 8.94 -13.19 -8.95
C GLU A 148 10.37 -12.80 -9.31
N ALA A 149 10.93 -11.79 -8.65
CA ALA A 149 12.31 -11.36 -8.86
C ALA A 149 12.98 -10.92 -7.56
N GLU A 150 14.32 -11.06 -7.52
CA GLU A 150 15.16 -10.62 -6.40
C GLU A 150 15.44 -9.11 -6.39
N GLN A 151 14.92 -8.38 -7.36
CA GLN A 151 15.07 -6.94 -7.48
C GLN A 151 13.77 -6.31 -7.95
N TRP A 152 13.64 -5.01 -7.78
CA TRP A 152 12.53 -4.21 -8.29
C TRP A 152 13.01 -3.31 -9.41
N THR A 153 12.15 -3.12 -10.43
CA THR A 153 12.39 -2.18 -11.53
C THR A 153 11.32 -1.10 -11.52
N GLU A 154 11.73 0.13 -11.27
CA GLU A 154 10.88 1.31 -11.27
C GLU A 154 10.25 1.59 -12.64
N ALA A 155 9.29 2.51 -12.68
CA ALA A 155 8.63 2.90 -13.94
C ALA A 155 9.61 3.50 -14.97
N ASP A 156 10.64 4.20 -14.52
CA ASP A 156 11.69 4.80 -15.36
C ASP A 156 12.80 3.82 -15.77
N GLY A 157 12.71 2.55 -15.33
CA GLY A 157 13.71 1.52 -15.60
C GLY A 157 14.83 1.41 -14.56
N THR A 158 14.85 2.26 -13.54
CA THR A 158 15.82 2.15 -12.44
C THR A 158 15.65 0.84 -11.69
N VAL A 159 16.73 0.12 -11.44
CA VAL A 159 16.71 -1.17 -10.74
C VAL A 159 17.27 -1.01 -9.34
N THR A 160 16.56 -1.54 -8.35
CA THR A 160 17.02 -1.65 -6.96
C THR A 160 17.06 -3.10 -6.50
N ASP A 161 18.16 -3.46 -5.85
CA ASP A 161 18.38 -4.77 -5.22
C ASP A 161 17.96 -4.83 -3.74
N ARG A 162 17.55 -3.68 -3.18
CA ARG A 162 17.05 -3.59 -1.79
C ARG A 162 15.68 -4.23 -1.63
N CYS A 163 14.86 -4.19 -2.69
CA CYS A 163 13.54 -4.77 -2.74
C CYS A 163 13.51 -6.01 -3.63
N CYS A 164 12.60 -6.92 -3.36
CA CYS A 164 12.20 -7.97 -4.28
C CYS A 164 10.84 -7.64 -4.88
N THR A 165 10.55 -8.18 -6.05
CA THR A 165 9.25 -8.09 -6.70
C THR A 165 8.35 -9.21 -6.19
N MET A 166 7.23 -8.83 -5.55
CA MET A 166 6.14 -9.73 -5.18
C MET A 166 4.99 -9.55 -6.17
N VAL A 167 4.41 -10.65 -6.63
CA VAL A 167 3.35 -10.64 -7.65
C VAL A 167 2.19 -11.50 -7.19
N TYR A 168 0.98 -10.98 -7.37
CA TYR A 168 -0.27 -11.71 -7.34
C TYR A 168 -0.87 -11.76 -8.74
N ARG A 169 -1.38 -12.94 -9.16
CA ARG A 169 -2.09 -13.12 -10.44
C ARG A 169 -3.46 -13.69 -10.18
N GLY A 170 -4.50 -12.86 -10.31
CA GLY A 170 -5.89 -13.24 -10.19
C GLY A 170 -6.46 -13.77 -11.50
N GLY A 171 -7.49 -14.61 -11.41
CA GLY A 171 -8.14 -15.19 -12.60
C GLY A 171 -7.45 -16.42 -13.20
N GLU A 172 -6.27 -16.84 -12.71
CA GLU A 172 -5.60 -18.09 -13.12
C GLU A 172 -5.84 -19.26 -12.14
N ALA A 173 -6.80 -19.12 -11.23
CA ALA A 173 -7.18 -20.24 -10.37
C ALA A 173 -7.81 -21.35 -11.22
N ASP A 174 -7.09 -22.46 -11.32
CA ASP A 174 -7.59 -23.79 -11.69
C ASP A 174 -7.64 -24.20 -13.18
N LYS A 175 -6.60 -23.85 -13.99
CA LYS A 175 -6.39 -24.55 -15.27
C LYS A 175 -5.26 -25.60 -15.24
N GLY A 176 -4.78 -26.03 -14.09
CA GLY A 176 -3.60 -26.90 -13.99
C GLY A 176 -3.63 -27.95 -12.90
N ARG A 177 -4.78 -28.48 -12.47
CA ARG A 177 -4.86 -29.70 -11.67
C ARG A 177 -5.91 -30.65 -12.25
N THR A 178 -5.53 -31.30 -13.31
CA THR A 178 -6.09 -32.60 -13.74
C THR A 178 -4.96 -33.59 -13.83
#